data_dfc251dec9d6528c5af25e4dca6f1677
#
_entry.id   dfc251dec9d6528c5af25e4dca6f1677
#
_cell.length_a   1.000
_cell.length_b   1.000
_cell.length_c   1.000
_cell.angle_alpha   90.00
_cell.angle_beta   90.00
_cell.angle_gamma   90.00
#
_symmetry.space_group_name_H-M   'P 1'
#
loop_
_entity.id
_entity.type
_entity.pdbx_description
1 polymer ?
#
loop_
_entity_poly.entity_id
_entity_poly.type
_entity_poly.pdbx_seq_one_letter_code
_entity_poly.pdbx_strand_id
1 'polypeptide(L)' 'MKASVKVNGDRLRRIRTEQALTLRALGERSGVAFDTINKLENGHRPARLSTIRKLADALSVEPKELMKGEE' A
#
# COMPACT_ATOMS: atom_id res chain seq x y z
N MET A 1 17.92 -1.14 11.79
CA MET A 1 17.94 -1.08 10.34
C MET A 1 16.53 -0.99 9.78
N LYS A 2 16.33 -0.11 8.85
CA LYS A 2 15.00 0.05 8.29
C LYS A 2 14.75 -0.92 7.18
N ALA A 3 13.60 -1.54 7.20
CA ALA A 3 13.18 -2.44 6.13
C ALA A 3 12.23 -1.67 5.24
N SER A 4 12.76 -1.14 4.15
CA SER A 4 11.97 -0.42 3.16
C SER A 4 11.97 -1.19 1.86
N VAL A 5 10.81 -1.21 1.22
CA VAL A 5 10.64 -1.96 -0.01
C VAL A 5 9.99 -1.07 -1.05
N LYS A 6 10.22 -1.40 -2.29
CA LYS A 6 9.56 -0.70 -3.38
C LYS A 6 8.10 -1.14 -3.45
N VAL A 7 7.23 -0.18 -3.67
CA VAL A 7 5.79 -0.43 -3.71
C VAL A 7 5.33 -0.48 -5.15
N ASN A 8 4.48 -1.46 -5.44
CA ASN A 8 3.80 -1.50 -6.72
C ASN A 8 2.57 -0.62 -6.60
N GLY A 9 2.75 0.68 -6.85
CA GLY A 9 1.69 1.64 -6.64
C GLY A 9 0.47 1.41 -7.50
N ASP A 10 0.69 1.00 -8.75
CA ASP A 10 -0.43 0.73 -9.66
C ASP A 10 -1.29 -0.41 -9.12
N ARG A 11 -0.64 -1.44 -8.59
CA ARG A 11 -1.36 -2.58 -8.05
C ARG A 11 -2.11 -2.19 -6.80
N LEU A 12 -1.46 -1.41 -5.95
CA LEU A 12 -2.10 -0.92 -4.73
C LEU A 12 -3.36 -0.14 -5.08
N ARG A 13 -3.26 0.77 -6.05
CA ARG A 13 -4.42 1.55 -6.46
C ARG A 13 -5.51 0.65 -7.02
N ARG A 14 -5.13 -0.30 -7.86
CA ARG A 14 -6.11 -1.19 -8.49
C ARG A 14 -6.87 -1.98 -7.44
N ILE A 15 -6.15 -2.59 -6.51
CA ILE A 15 -6.80 -3.41 -5.48
C ILE A 15 -7.72 -2.54 -4.64
N ARG A 16 -7.25 -1.35 -4.28
CA ARG A 16 -8.08 -0.43 -3.49
C ARG A 16 -9.35 -0.08 -4.22
N THR A 17 -9.24 0.31 -5.49
CA THR A 17 -10.42 0.74 -6.23
C THR A 17 -11.36 -0.41 -6.56
N GLU A 18 -10.81 -1.61 -6.76
CA GLU A 18 -11.64 -2.78 -6.98
C GLU A 18 -12.49 -3.09 -5.77
N GLN A 19 -12.03 -2.68 -4.59
CA GLN A 19 -12.81 -2.88 -3.38
C GLN A 19 -13.64 -1.64 -3.04
N ALA A 20 -13.72 -0.71 -3.97
CA ALA A 20 -14.54 0.50 -3.83
C ALA A 20 -14.12 1.34 -2.62
N LEU A 21 -12.82 1.38 -2.34
CA LEU A 21 -12.30 2.15 -1.22
C LEU A 21 -11.68 3.44 -1.72
N THR A 22 -12.04 4.55 -1.07
CA THR A 22 -11.34 5.80 -1.29
C THR A 22 -10.00 5.76 -0.56
N LEU A 23 -9.13 6.70 -0.87
CA LEU A 23 -7.87 6.81 -0.12
C LEU A 23 -8.14 7.00 1.36
N ARG A 24 -9.12 7.82 1.67
CA ARG A 24 -9.45 8.09 3.07
C ARG A 24 -9.99 6.85 3.76
N ALA A 25 -10.85 6.11 3.07
CA ALA A 25 -11.41 4.89 3.64
C ALA A 25 -10.32 3.85 3.90
N LEU A 26 -9.41 3.70 2.96
CA LEU A 26 -8.31 2.76 3.17
C LEU A 26 -7.42 3.24 4.31
N GLY A 27 -7.21 4.55 4.40
CA GLY A 27 -6.43 5.10 5.50
C GLY A 27 -7.04 4.74 6.85
N GLU A 28 -8.35 4.90 6.97
CA GLU A 28 -9.04 4.58 8.23
C GLU A 28 -8.96 3.10 8.53
N ARG A 29 -9.14 2.28 7.51
CA ARG A 29 -9.13 0.83 7.70
C ARG A 29 -7.76 0.29 8.05
N SER A 30 -6.72 0.87 7.45
CA SER A 30 -5.37 0.35 7.60
C SER A 30 -4.59 1.01 8.73
N GLY A 31 -5.02 2.20 9.15
CA GLY A 31 -4.24 2.97 10.11
C GLY A 31 -3.06 3.69 9.47
N VAL A 32 -3.01 3.75 8.15
CA VAL A 32 -1.97 4.47 7.42
C VAL A 32 -2.57 5.77 6.91
N ALA A 33 -1.87 6.88 7.08
CA ALA A 33 -2.40 8.17 6.62
C ALA A 33 -2.70 8.11 5.13
N PHE A 34 -3.85 8.66 4.72
CA PHE A 34 -4.23 8.60 3.31
C PHE A 34 -3.25 9.33 2.42
N ASP A 35 -2.60 10.34 2.96
CA ASP A 35 -1.59 11.08 2.23
C ASP A 35 -0.40 10.17 1.88
N THR A 36 -0.01 9.34 2.85
CA THR A 36 1.04 8.36 2.61
C THR A 36 0.62 7.37 1.54
N ILE A 37 -0.62 6.88 1.62
CA ILE A 37 -1.12 5.93 0.63
C ILE A 37 -1.08 6.55 -0.76
N ASN A 38 -1.50 7.81 -0.86
CA ASN A 38 -1.49 8.50 -2.13
C ASN A 38 -0.08 8.56 -2.72
N LYS A 39 0.90 8.87 -1.89
CA LYS A 39 2.28 8.94 -2.35
C LYS A 39 2.79 7.58 -2.79
N LEU A 40 2.40 6.53 -2.09
CA LEU A 40 2.81 5.19 -2.46
C LEU A 40 2.19 4.78 -3.79
N GLU A 41 0.93 5.13 -4.00
CA GLU A 41 0.26 4.78 -5.26
C GLU A 41 0.90 5.49 -6.44
N ASN A 42 1.44 6.65 -6.21
CA ASN A 42 2.06 7.44 -7.28
C ASN A 42 3.54 7.15 -7.41
N GLY A 43 4.06 6.21 -6.64
CA GLY A 43 5.45 5.80 -6.78
C GLY A 43 6.46 6.79 -6.27
N HIS A 44 6.05 7.67 -5.37
CA HIS A 44 6.92 8.73 -4.91
C HIS A 44 7.93 8.30 -3.87
N ARG A 45 7.73 7.13 -3.25
CA ARG A 45 8.68 6.70 -2.24
C ARG A 45 8.47 5.24 -1.88
N PRO A 46 9.49 4.62 -1.28
CA PRO A 46 9.34 3.26 -0.77
C PRO A 46 8.53 3.27 0.51
N ALA A 47 8.13 2.11 0.95
CA ALA A 47 7.38 1.97 2.20
C ALA A 47 8.10 0.99 3.11
N ARG A 48 7.88 1.15 4.40
CA ARG A 48 8.37 0.19 5.37
C ARG A 48 7.53 -1.07 5.27
N LEU A 49 8.15 -2.19 5.63
CA LEU A 49 7.41 -3.44 5.63
C LEU A 49 6.19 -3.36 6.54
N SER A 50 6.30 -2.67 7.66
CA SER A 50 5.15 -2.53 8.56
C SER A 50 3.99 -1.81 7.88
N THR A 51 4.28 -0.82 7.06
CA THR A 51 3.24 -0.10 6.32
C THR A 51 2.60 -1.02 5.28
N ILE A 52 3.43 -1.78 4.56
CA ILE A 52 2.92 -2.73 3.59
C ILE A 52 2.01 -3.75 4.26
N ARG A 53 2.42 -4.24 5.43
CA ARG A 53 1.62 -5.23 6.14
C ARG A 53 0.26 -4.67 6.53
N LYS A 54 0.25 -3.43 7.03
CA LYS A 54 -1.02 -2.80 7.42
C LYS A 54 -1.95 -2.65 6.23
N LEU A 55 -1.40 -2.24 5.09
CA LEU A 55 -2.22 -2.07 3.90
C LEU A 55 -2.71 -3.41 3.38
N ALA A 56 -1.84 -4.42 3.37
CA ALA A 56 -2.22 -5.74 2.91
C ALA A 56 -3.33 -6.33 3.77
N ASP A 57 -3.21 -6.18 5.09
CA ASP A 57 -4.24 -6.66 5.99
C ASP A 57 -5.56 -5.97 5.72
N ALA A 58 -5.53 -4.65 5.53
CA ALA A 58 -6.75 -3.89 5.29
C ALA A 58 -7.42 -4.28 3.98
N LEU A 59 -6.63 -4.71 3.00
CA LEU A 59 -7.14 -5.09 1.69
C LEU A 59 -7.35 -6.59 1.55
N SER A 60 -6.99 -7.35 2.57
CA SER A 60 -7.11 -8.82 2.58
C SER A 60 -6.32 -9.47 1.46
N VAL A 61 -5.11 -8.98 1.24
CA VAL A 61 -4.22 -9.55 0.24
C VAL A 61 -2.88 -9.85 0.89
N GLU A 62 -2.05 -10.60 0.18
CA GLU A 62 -0.70 -10.88 0.65
C GLU A 62 0.16 -9.63 0.51
N PRO A 63 1.06 -9.40 1.47
CA PRO A 63 1.94 -8.23 1.35
C PRO A 63 2.71 -8.18 0.05
N LYS A 64 3.12 -9.33 -0.48
CA LYS A 64 3.90 -9.35 -1.72
C LYS A 64 3.14 -8.77 -2.89
N GLU A 65 1.82 -8.77 -2.81
CA GLU A 65 1.02 -8.23 -3.92
C GLU A 65 1.14 -6.72 -4.01
N LEU A 66 1.58 -6.08 -2.96
CA LEU A 66 1.76 -4.63 -2.95
C LEU A 66 3.20 -4.22 -3.18
N MET A 67 4.08 -5.18 -3.35
CA MET A 67 5.51 -4.92 -3.49
C MET A 67 5.93 -5.18 -4.92
N LYS A 68 6.91 -4.40 -5.39
CA LYS A 68 7.47 -4.68 -6.71
C LYS A 68 8.31 -5.93 -6.62
N GLY A 69 8.15 -6.76 -7.62
CA GLY A 69 8.94 -7.97 -7.68
C GLY A 69 10.40 -7.66 -7.93
N GLU A 70 11.24 -8.61 -7.60
CA GLU A 70 12.65 -8.51 -7.86
C GLU A 70 12.98 -9.06 -9.20
N GLU A 71 13.93 -8.45 -9.86
CA GLU A 71 14.31 -8.89 -11.20
C GLU A 71 15.58 -9.64 -11.20
#